data_0d90daaf6ef11db5a930762d36d48beb
#
_entry.id   0d90daaf6ef11db5a930762d36d48beb
#
_cell.length_a   1.000
_cell.length_b   1.000
_cell.length_c   1.000
_cell.angle_alpha   90.00
_cell.angle_beta   90.00
_cell.angle_gamma   90.00
#
_symmetry.space_group_name_H-M   'P 1'
#
loop_
_entity.id
_entity.type
_entity.pdbx_description
1 polymer ?
#
loop_
_entity_poly.entity_id
_entity_poly.type
_entity_poly.pdbx_seq_one_letter_code
_entity_poly.pdbx_strand_id
1 'polypeptide(L)'
;MGIKTYRPYTPSRRHMTGSDFSEITKTTPEKSLVVSLSKTAGRNNQGKITVRHRGGGVKRKYRVIDFKRKKDGIPATVIGIEYDPNRSANIALICYADGEKAYIIAPEGLTDGMKVMNGPEAEVRVGNCLPLSEIPVGTQIHNIELYPGKGGQMVRSAGNSAQLMAKEGKYATLRLPSGEMRMVPIICRASIGVVGNGDHSLINVGKAGRKRHMGIRPTVRGSVMNPNDHPHGGGEGKTGIGRPGPCTPWGKPALGLKTRKKNKASNKMIVRRRDGKAIK
;
A
#
# COMPACT_ATOMS: atom_id res chain seq x y z
N MET A 1 14.89 -2.73 -11.09
CA MET A 1 14.86 -1.33 -10.59
C MET A 1 16.15 -1.07 -9.84
N GLY A 2 16.71 0.15 -9.97
CA GLY A 2 17.97 0.51 -9.32
C GLY A 2 17.77 1.48 -8.15
N ILE A 3 18.62 1.33 -7.15
CA ILE A 3 18.71 2.30 -6.05
C ILE A 3 19.86 3.26 -6.34
N LYS A 4 19.53 4.54 -6.47
CA LYS A 4 20.51 5.60 -6.62
C LYS A 4 21.16 5.92 -5.25
N THR A 5 22.46 5.81 -5.17
CA THR A 5 23.28 6.27 -4.05
C THR A 5 23.81 7.68 -4.30
N TYR A 6 24.21 8.39 -3.26
CA TYR A 6 24.71 9.74 -3.36
C TYR A 6 26.14 9.81 -2.80
N ARG A 7 26.98 10.69 -3.38
CA ARG A 7 28.32 10.96 -2.83
C ARG A 7 28.22 11.52 -1.42
N PRO A 8 29.09 11.10 -0.48
CA PRO A 8 28.98 11.41 0.95
C PRO A 8 29.54 12.79 1.33
N TYR A 9 29.11 13.85 0.65
CA TYR A 9 29.57 15.22 0.94
C TYR A 9 29.10 15.78 2.28
N THR A 10 27.97 15.26 2.82
CA THR A 10 27.41 15.68 4.09
C THR A 10 26.97 14.45 4.90
N PRO A 11 26.85 14.57 6.25
CA PRO A 11 26.36 13.46 7.08
C PRO A 11 25.03 12.87 6.60
N SER A 12 24.11 13.72 6.16
CA SER A 12 22.80 13.28 5.63
C SER A 12 22.92 12.50 4.33
N ARG A 13 23.83 12.93 3.43
CA ARG A 13 23.99 12.26 2.12
C ARG A 13 24.73 10.93 2.19
N ARG A 14 25.54 10.71 3.23
CA ARG A 14 26.28 9.46 3.42
C ARG A 14 25.37 8.22 3.37
N HIS A 15 24.21 8.29 3.98
CA HIS A 15 23.27 7.17 4.09
C HIS A 15 22.00 7.36 3.23
N MET A 16 21.90 8.45 2.51
CA MET A 16 20.73 8.74 1.68
C MET A 16 20.76 7.90 0.42
N THR A 17 19.62 7.32 0.10
CA THR A 17 19.37 6.65 -1.19
C THR A 17 18.09 7.17 -1.82
N GLY A 18 17.86 6.84 -3.07
CA GLY A 18 16.65 7.21 -3.81
C GLY A 18 16.35 6.20 -4.90
N SER A 19 15.16 6.24 -5.47
CA SER A 19 14.87 5.53 -6.71
C SER A 19 15.63 6.16 -7.88
N ASP A 20 16.08 5.35 -8.81
CA ASP A 20 16.66 5.80 -10.09
C ASP A 20 15.59 6.16 -11.13
N PHE A 21 14.33 5.79 -10.86
CA PHE A 21 13.18 5.99 -11.76
C PHE A 21 13.32 5.33 -13.15
N SER A 22 14.17 4.33 -13.28
CA SER A 22 14.44 3.66 -14.57
C SER A 22 13.21 3.01 -15.22
N GLU A 23 12.21 2.59 -14.42
CA GLU A 23 10.97 2.01 -14.94
C GLU A 23 9.95 3.06 -15.44
N ILE A 24 10.18 4.35 -15.15
CA ILE A 24 9.23 5.40 -15.51
C ILE A 24 9.49 5.85 -16.94
N THR A 25 8.52 5.62 -17.80
CA THR A 25 8.58 5.98 -19.22
C THR A 25 7.85 7.27 -19.52
N LYS A 26 6.86 7.65 -18.70
CA LYS A 26 6.07 8.86 -18.86
C LYS A 26 6.08 9.72 -17.60
N THR A 27 6.43 11.00 -17.74
CA THR A 27 6.57 11.94 -16.62
C THR A 27 5.36 12.85 -16.42
N THR A 28 4.60 13.10 -17.48
CA THR A 28 3.41 13.99 -17.46
C THR A 28 2.13 13.19 -17.28
N PRO A 29 1.35 13.45 -16.22
CA PRO A 29 0.11 12.74 -15.99
C PRO A 29 -1.00 13.15 -16.98
N GLU A 30 -1.93 12.23 -17.22
CA GLU A 30 -3.13 12.49 -18.02
C GLU A 30 -4.06 13.45 -17.25
N LYS A 31 -4.32 14.63 -17.83
CA LYS A 31 -5.02 15.73 -17.14
C LYS A 31 -6.45 15.37 -16.73
N SER A 32 -7.16 14.61 -17.57
CA SER A 32 -8.55 14.16 -17.32
C SER A 32 -8.68 13.24 -16.11
N LEU A 33 -7.61 12.51 -15.78
CA LEU A 33 -7.57 11.54 -14.67
C LEU A 33 -6.93 12.08 -13.40
N VAL A 34 -6.71 13.38 -13.30
CA VAL A 34 -6.06 14.02 -12.16
C VAL A 34 -6.99 14.99 -11.46
N VAL A 35 -7.17 14.77 -10.15
CA VAL A 35 -7.99 15.63 -9.28
C VAL A 35 -7.16 16.30 -8.18
N SER A 36 -7.61 17.43 -7.69
CA SER A 36 -6.98 18.10 -6.55
C SER A 36 -7.18 17.27 -5.28
N LEU A 37 -6.15 17.25 -4.43
CA LEU A 37 -6.20 16.56 -3.14
C LEU A 37 -6.10 17.58 -2.02
N SER A 38 -7.16 17.72 -1.21
CA SER A 38 -7.16 18.52 0.01
C SER A 38 -6.38 17.80 1.12
N LYS A 39 -5.66 18.58 1.95
CA LYS A 39 -4.88 18.02 3.06
C LYS A 39 -5.68 18.13 4.35
N THR A 40 -6.03 17.00 4.95
CA THR A 40 -6.73 16.93 6.24
C THR A 40 -5.79 17.04 7.45
N ALA A 41 -4.48 16.89 7.22
CA ALA A 41 -3.44 16.97 8.27
C ALA A 41 -3.74 16.07 9.51
N GLY A 42 -4.29 14.89 9.27
CA GLY A 42 -4.62 13.91 10.31
C GLY A 42 -5.86 14.24 11.14
N ARG A 43 -6.70 15.18 10.67
CA ARG A 43 -7.97 15.55 11.32
C ARG A 43 -9.14 14.78 10.69
N ASN A 44 -10.15 14.52 11.52
CA ASN A 44 -11.42 13.95 11.09
C ASN A 44 -12.39 15.04 10.57
N ASN A 45 -13.62 14.66 10.24
CA ASN A 45 -14.68 15.56 9.80
C ASN A 45 -15.08 16.61 10.85
N GLN A 46 -14.80 16.36 12.14
CA GLN A 46 -15.04 17.30 13.24
C GLN A 46 -13.82 18.21 13.52
N GLY A 47 -12.76 18.14 12.72
CA GLY A 47 -11.53 18.91 12.93
C GLY A 47 -10.60 18.37 14.04
N LYS A 48 -10.97 17.29 14.73
CA LYS A 48 -10.16 16.68 15.80
C LYS A 48 -9.03 15.84 15.22
N ILE A 49 -7.85 15.93 15.83
CA ILE A 49 -6.69 15.13 15.42
C ILE A 49 -6.91 13.66 15.81
N THR A 50 -7.08 12.80 14.81
CA THR A 50 -7.20 11.34 14.98
C THR A 50 -5.91 10.60 14.63
N VAL A 51 -5.06 11.18 13.77
CA VAL A 51 -3.73 10.66 13.41
C VAL A 51 -2.72 11.77 13.69
N ARG A 52 -1.93 11.59 14.77
CA ARG A 52 -0.88 12.54 15.16
C ARG A 52 0.28 12.54 14.17
N HIS A 53 1.08 13.62 14.20
CA HIS A 53 2.30 13.79 13.44
C HIS A 53 2.11 13.74 11.91
N ARG A 54 0.95 14.18 11.42
CA ARG A 54 0.65 14.37 10.00
C ARG A 54 0.40 15.83 9.70
N GLY A 55 0.81 16.28 8.51
CA GLY A 55 0.55 17.64 8.02
C GLY A 55 1.74 18.28 7.33
N GLY A 56 1.51 19.38 6.64
CA GLY A 56 2.48 19.99 5.75
C GLY A 56 2.77 19.12 4.52
N GLY A 57 4.03 19.09 4.11
CA GLY A 57 4.47 18.34 2.93
C GLY A 57 4.17 19.04 1.61
N VAL A 58 4.69 18.49 0.52
CA VAL A 58 4.50 19.00 -0.84
C VAL A 58 3.04 18.88 -1.27
N LYS A 59 2.53 19.86 -2.04
CA LYS A 59 1.20 19.77 -2.66
C LYS A 59 1.18 18.61 -3.66
N ARG A 60 0.18 17.75 -3.58
CA ARG A 60 0.03 16.57 -4.43
C ARG A 60 -1.31 16.58 -5.13
N LYS A 61 -1.34 16.10 -6.35
CA LYS A 61 -2.56 15.77 -7.09
C LYS A 61 -2.83 14.27 -6.99
N TYR A 62 -4.08 13.87 -6.95
CA TYR A 62 -4.50 12.47 -6.93
C TYR A 62 -4.75 11.98 -8.35
N ARG A 63 -4.20 10.81 -8.70
CA ARG A 63 -4.53 10.09 -9.94
C ARG A 63 -5.69 9.16 -9.66
N VAL A 64 -6.72 9.26 -10.46
CA VAL A 64 -7.89 8.36 -10.36
C VAL A 64 -7.49 7.01 -10.92
N ILE A 65 -7.38 6.02 -10.04
CA ILE A 65 -7.00 4.65 -10.42
C ILE A 65 -8.26 3.80 -10.58
N ASP A 66 -8.32 3.05 -11.67
CA ASP A 66 -9.36 2.05 -11.87
C ASP A 66 -9.06 0.78 -11.05
N PHE A 67 -9.58 0.74 -9.84
CA PHE A 67 -9.50 -0.45 -8.99
C PHE A 67 -10.58 -1.50 -9.32
N LYS A 68 -11.58 -1.14 -10.11
CA LYS A 68 -12.73 -2.02 -10.40
C LYS A 68 -12.52 -2.86 -11.65
N ARG A 69 -11.77 -2.32 -12.62
CA ARG A 69 -11.46 -3.01 -13.87
C ARG A 69 -12.71 -3.61 -14.54
N LYS A 70 -13.75 -2.78 -14.73
CA LYS A 70 -15.09 -3.24 -15.16
C LYS A 70 -15.23 -3.53 -16.65
N LYS A 71 -14.32 -3.06 -17.48
CA LYS A 71 -14.39 -3.25 -18.94
C LYS A 71 -13.90 -4.64 -19.33
N ASP A 72 -14.79 -5.61 -19.30
CA ASP A 72 -14.49 -6.99 -19.65
C ASP A 72 -14.42 -7.17 -21.17
N GLY A 73 -13.53 -8.04 -21.66
CA GLY A 73 -13.38 -8.39 -23.06
C GLY A 73 -12.76 -7.30 -23.95
N ILE A 74 -12.59 -6.07 -23.44
CA ILE A 74 -12.01 -4.97 -24.21
C ILE A 74 -10.50 -4.90 -23.94
N PRO A 75 -9.64 -5.14 -24.94
CA PRO A 75 -8.21 -5.03 -24.77
C PRO A 75 -7.80 -3.56 -24.59
N ALA A 76 -6.81 -3.33 -23.72
CA ALA A 76 -6.21 -2.03 -23.53
C ALA A 76 -4.69 -2.13 -23.76
N THR A 77 -4.11 -1.08 -24.33
CA THR A 77 -2.67 -0.97 -24.57
C THR A 77 -2.04 -0.08 -23.52
N VAL A 78 -0.90 -0.47 -22.96
CA VAL A 78 -0.11 0.34 -22.04
C VAL A 78 0.57 1.47 -22.78
N ILE A 79 0.24 2.72 -22.43
CA ILE A 79 0.83 3.94 -23.02
C ILE A 79 2.14 4.30 -22.33
N GLY A 80 2.22 4.09 -21.01
CA GLY A 80 3.40 4.45 -20.25
C GLY A 80 3.27 4.18 -18.76
N ILE A 81 4.41 4.07 -18.09
CA ILE A 81 4.50 3.91 -16.63
C ILE A 81 4.82 5.26 -16.01
N GLU A 82 4.06 5.64 -14.99
CA GLU A 82 4.15 6.94 -14.33
C GLU A 82 4.40 6.80 -12.82
N TYR A 83 5.07 7.81 -12.26
CA TYR A 83 5.21 7.98 -10.81
C TYR A 83 3.94 8.55 -10.19
N ASP A 84 3.45 7.95 -9.10
CA ASP A 84 2.36 8.52 -8.29
C ASP A 84 2.87 8.90 -6.89
N PRO A 85 2.82 10.19 -6.47
CA PRO A 85 3.26 10.64 -5.15
C PRO A 85 2.34 10.18 -4.01
N ASN A 86 1.20 9.56 -4.29
CA ASN A 86 0.21 9.16 -3.28
C ASN A 86 0.34 7.68 -2.86
N ARG A 87 1.16 6.91 -3.57
CA ARG A 87 1.40 5.49 -3.30
C ARG A 87 2.86 5.11 -3.48
N SER A 88 3.24 3.97 -2.96
CA SER A 88 4.59 3.42 -3.14
C SER A 88 4.78 2.76 -4.51
N ALA A 89 3.72 2.20 -5.08
CA ALA A 89 3.73 1.56 -6.40
C ALA A 89 3.71 2.59 -7.52
N ASN A 90 4.37 2.29 -8.65
CA ASN A 90 4.16 2.99 -9.91
C ASN A 90 2.78 2.67 -10.48
N ILE A 91 2.28 3.51 -11.38
CA ILE A 91 1.01 3.33 -12.08
C ILE A 91 1.26 3.26 -13.58
N ALA A 92 0.42 2.52 -14.29
CA ALA A 92 0.45 2.45 -15.75
C ALA A 92 -0.78 3.15 -16.32
N LEU A 93 -0.56 4.03 -17.30
CA LEU A 93 -1.63 4.59 -18.10
C LEU A 93 -1.94 3.59 -19.23
N ILE A 94 -3.18 3.16 -19.30
CA ILE A 94 -3.69 2.28 -20.35
C ILE A 94 -4.73 3.01 -21.20
N CYS A 95 -4.81 2.64 -22.47
CA CYS A 95 -5.86 3.07 -23.40
C CYS A 95 -6.61 1.85 -23.91
N TYR A 96 -7.90 1.80 -23.66
CA TYR A 96 -8.78 0.77 -24.18
C TYR A 96 -8.99 0.95 -25.69
N ALA A 97 -9.40 -0.11 -26.39
CA ALA A 97 -9.68 -0.07 -27.81
C ALA A 97 -10.78 0.93 -28.20
N ASP A 98 -11.66 1.28 -27.26
CA ASP A 98 -12.69 2.32 -27.40
C ASP A 98 -12.18 3.76 -27.18
N GLY A 99 -10.88 3.96 -26.94
CA GLY A 99 -10.24 5.26 -26.72
C GLY A 99 -10.28 5.76 -25.27
N GLU A 100 -11.00 5.10 -24.35
CA GLU A 100 -11.00 5.51 -22.94
C GLU A 100 -9.66 5.21 -22.28
N LYS A 101 -9.13 6.19 -21.57
CA LYS A 101 -7.90 6.05 -20.80
C LYS A 101 -8.18 5.77 -19.31
N ALA A 102 -7.38 4.92 -18.69
CA ALA A 102 -7.45 4.63 -17.27
C ALA A 102 -6.06 4.43 -16.66
N TYR A 103 -5.94 4.68 -15.36
CA TYR A 103 -4.75 4.29 -14.61
C TYR A 103 -4.98 2.96 -13.90
N ILE A 104 -3.97 2.10 -13.94
CA ILE A 104 -3.92 0.85 -13.16
C ILE A 104 -2.65 0.84 -12.31
N ILE A 105 -2.58 -0.04 -11.30
CA ILE A 105 -1.33 -0.30 -10.60
C ILE A 105 -0.40 -1.03 -11.57
N ALA A 106 0.82 -0.55 -11.73
CA ALA A 106 1.81 -1.19 -12.59
C ALA A 106 2.39 -2.43 -11.90
N PRO A 107 2.18 -3.63 -12.42
CA PRO A 107 2.89 -4.82 -11.98
C PRO A 107 4.33 -4.81 -12.49
N GLU A 108 5.18 -5.59 -11.84
CA GLU A 108 6.55 -5.85 -12.28
C GLU A 108 6.56 -6.52 -13.66
N GLY A 109 7.47 -6.08 -14.52
CA GLY A 109 7.59 -6.60 -15.89
C GLY A 109 6.58 -6.04 -16.90
N LEU A 110 5.69 -5.13 -16.50
CA LEU A 110 4.82 -4.42 -17.45
C LEU A 110 5.63 -3.35 -18.19
N THR A 111 5.54 -3.34 -19.52
CA THR A 111 6.23 -2.37 -20.40
C THR A 111 5.25 -1.68 -21.33
N ASP A 112 5.69 -0.57 -21.90
CA ASP A 112 4.92 0.18 -22.88
C ASP A 112 4.61 -0.68 -24.11
N GLY A 113 3.41 -0.51 -24.67
CA GLY A 113 2.92 -1.28 -25.80
C GLY A 113 2.31 -2.66 -25.45
N MET A 114 2.51 -3.17 -24.26
CA MET A 114 1.85 -4.41 -23.83
C MET A 114 0.34 -4.27 -23.81
N LYS A 115 -0.36 -5.34 -24.17
CA LYS A 115 -1.82 -5.42 -24.09
C LYS A 115 -2.24 -6.03 -22.76
N VAL A 116 -3.23 -5.43 -22.13
CA VAL A 116 -3.87 -5.93 -20.89
C VAL A 116 -5.37 -6.05 -21.11
N MET A 117 -5.98 -7.06 -20.52
CA MET A 117 -7.40 -7.36 -20.67
C MET A 117 -8.02 -7.68 -19.30
N ASN A 118 -9.34 -7.48 -19.19
CA ASN A 118 -10.11 -7.79 -18.01
C ASN A 118 -11.20 -8.80 -18.37
N GLY A 119 -11.63 -9.57 -17.38
CA GLY A 119 -12.76 -10.49 -17.51
C GLY A 119 -12.37 -11.95 -17.42
N PRO A 120 -13.35 -12.86 -17.45
CA PRO A 120 -13.11 -14.29 -17.31
C PRO A 120 -12.34 -14.90 -18.49
N GLU A 121 -12.48 -14.33 -19.68
CA GLU A 121 -11.82 -14.81 -20.92
C GLU A 121 -10.39 -14.27 -21.08
N ALA A 122 -9.92 -13.42 -20.15
CA ALA A 122 -8.58 -12.86 -20.22
C ALA A 122 -7.54 -13.95 -19.93
N GLU A 123 -6.46 -13.97 -20.72
CA GLU A 123 -5.34 -14.87 -20.48
C GLU A 123 -4.65 -14.59 -19.13
N VAL A 124 -4.03 -15.62 -18.54
CA VAL A 124 -3.26 -15.51 -17.29
C VAL A 124 -1.89 -14.87 -17.58
N ARG A 125 -1.91 -13.57 -17.91
CA ARG A 125 -0.71 -12.74 -18.16
C ARG A 125 -0.60 -11.60 -17.17
N VAL A 126 0.64 -11.14 -16.95
CA VAL A 126 0.93 -10.02 -16.04
C VAL A 126 0.14 -8.77 -16.48
N GLY A 127 -0.57 -8.15 -15.51
CA GLY A 127 -1.40 -6.97 -15.73
C GLY A 127 -2.87 -7.25 -16.04
N ASN A 128 -3.22 -8.45 -16.46
CA ASN A 128 -4.61 -8.85 -16.70
C ASN A 128 -5.37 -9.00 -15.38
N CYS A 129 -6.67 -8.76 -15.41
CA CYS A 129 -7.54 -8.82 -14.25
C CYS A 129 -8.65 -9.85 -14.47
N LEU A 130 -8.65 -10.91 -13.65
CA LEU A 130 -9.56 -12.04 -13.78
C LEU A 130 -10.32 -12.30 -12.47
N PRO A 131 -11.47 -12.96 -12.53
CA PRO A 131 -12.08 -13.59 -11.35
C PRO A 131 -11.12 -14.66 -10.78
N LEU A 132 -11.12 -14.84 -9.45
CA LEU A 132 -10.27 -15.83 -8.79
C LEU A 132 -10.59 -17.27 -9.25
N SER A 133 -11.81 -17.52 -9.77
CA SER A 133 -12.19 -18.80 -10.37
C SER A 133 -11.28 -19.20 -11.53
N GLU A 134 -10.91 -18.26 -12.39
CA GLU A 134 -10.15 -18.49 -13.62
C GLU A 134 -8.62 -18.49 -13.40
N ILE A 135 -8.14 -17.97 -12.26
CA ILE A 135 -6.71 -17.87 -11.97
C ILE A 135 -6.19 -19.23 -11.46
N PRO A 136 -5.16 -19.83 -12.05
CA PRO A 136 -4.56 -21.08 -11.57
C PRO A 136 -4.03 -20.98 -10.13
N VAL A 137 -4.13 -22.08 -9.38
CA VAL A 137 -3.53 -22.19 -8.05
C VAL A 137 -2.01 -22.04 -8.16
N GLY A 138 -1.40 -21.38 -7.15
CA GLY A 138 0.04 -21.08 -7.14
C GLY A 138 0.38 -19.71 -7.73
N THR A 139 -0.51 -19.10 -8.52
CA THR A 139 -0.27 -17.81 -9.18
C THR A 139 -0.12 -16.67 -8.18
N GLN A 140 0.82 -15.76 -8.46
CA GLN A 140 0.98 -14.50 -7.72
C GLN A 140 0.01 -13.46 -8.28
N ILE A 141 -0.71 -12.81 -7.38
CA ILE A 141 -1.77 -11.86 -7.69
C ILE A 141 -1.66 -10.61 -6.82
N HIS A 142 -2.18 -9.50 -7.30
CA HIS A 142 -2.25 -8.22 -6.59
C HIS A 142 -3.60 -7.53 -6.82
N ASN A 143 -3.81 -6.37 -6.21
CA ASN A 143 -5.04 -5.57 -6.36
C ASN A 143 -6.33 -6.40 -6.18
N ILE A 144 -6.42 -7.15 -5.09
CA ILE A 144 -7.44 -8.17 -4.85
C ILE A 144 -8.68 -7.54 -4.25
N GLU A 145 -9.84 -7.89 -4.77
CA GLU A 145 -11.13 -7.53 -4.17
C GLU A 145 -11.41 -8.34 -2.90
N LEU A 146 -12.13 -7.72 -1.95
CA LEU A 146 -12.68 -8.39 -0.76
C LEU A 146 -14.15 -8.76 -0.92
N TYR A 147 -14.85 -7.97 -1.72
CA TYR A 147 -16.25 -8.16 -2.04
C TYR A 147 -16.43 -7.94 -3.54
N PRO A 148 -17.23 -8.76 -4.24
CA PRO A 148 -17.43 -8.65 -5.68
C PRO A 148 -17.85 -7.24 -6.10
N GLY A 149 -17.24 -6.70 -7.14
CA GLY A 149 -17.56 -5.41 -7.74
C GLY A 149 -17.19 -4.16 -6.92
N LYS A 150 -16.61 -4.33 -5.73
CA LYS A 150 -16.19 -3.20 -4.89
C LYS A 150 -14.88 -2.56 -5.35
N GLY A 151 -14.10 -3.29 -6.14
CA GLY A 151 -12.76 -2.92 -6.58
C GLY A 151 -11.67 -3.45 -5.65
N GLY A 152 -10.45 -3.55 -6.15
CA GLY A 152 -9.29 -4.07 -5.43
C GLY A 152 -8.98 -3.28 -4.17
N GLN A 153 -8.82 -3.97 -3.05
CA GLN A 153 -8.58 -3.38 -1.73
C GLN A 153 -7.30 -3.89 -1.07
N MET A 154 -6.86 -5.11 -1.40
CA MET A 154 -5.68 -5.73 -0.82
C MET A 154 -4.52 -5.78 -1.80
N VAL A 155 -3.30 -5.87 -1.27
CA VAL A 155 -2.05 -6.09 -2.04
C VAL A 155 -1.87 -5.05 -3.14
N ARG A 156 -1.72 -3.78 -2.74
CA ARG A 156 -1.57 -2.64 -3.67
C ARG A 156 -0.28 -1.86 -3.46
N SER A 157 0.53 -2.23 -2.48
CA SER A 157 1.80 -1.56 -2.18
C SER A 157 2.93 -2.16 -3.00
N ALA A 158 3.94 -1.36 -3.29
CA ALA A 158 5.13 -1.73 -4.05
C ALA A 158 5.77 -3.04 -3.56
N GLY A 159 6.18 -3.90 -4.50
CA GLY A 159 6.84 -5.16 -4.23
C GLY A 159 5.99 -6.24 -3.55
N ASN A 160 4.68 -6.02 -3.39
CA ASN A 160 3.82 -6.99 -2.73
C ASN A 160 3.04 -7.84 -3.73
N SER A 161 2.87 -9.12 -3.37
CA SER A 161 1.96 -10.06 -4.03
C SER A 161 1.26 -10.93 -2.99
N ALA A 162 0.13 -11.49 -3.33
CA ALA A 162 -0.48 -12.61 -2.62
C ALA A 162 -0.44 -13.84 -3.51
N GLN A 163 -0.42 -15.02 -2.93
CA GLN A 163 -0.46 -16.28 -3.66
C GLN A 163 -1.83 -16.92 -3.50
N LEU A 164 -2.42 -17.36 -4.61
CA LEU A 164 -3.63 -18.18 -4.61
C LEU A 164 -3.26 -19.61 -4.21
N MET A 165 -3.71 -20.06 -3.03
CA MET A 165 -3.30 -21.36 -2.48
C MET A 165 -4.27 -22.48 -2.82
N ALA A 166 -5.56 -22.21 -2.76
CA ALA A 166 -6.61 -23.20 -3.03
C ALA A 166 -7.92 -22.52 -3.46
N LYS A 167 -8.79 -23.29 -4.11
CA LYS A 167 -10.16 -22.91 -4.46
C LYS A 167 -11.08 -24.00 -3.91
N GLU A 168 -11.98 -23.63 -3.02
CA GLU A 168 -12.89 -24.58 -2.35
C GLU A 168 -14.30 -24.00 -2.34
N GLY A 169 -15.20 -24.64 -3.07
CA GLY A 169 -16.59 -24.24 -3.19
C GLY A 169 -16.73 -22.76 -3.61
N LYS A 170 -17.28 -21.92 -2.73
CA LYS A 170 -17.53 -20.48 -2.98
C LYS A 170 -16.35 -19.56 -2.63
N TYR A 171 -15.25 -20.11 -2.14
CA TYR A 171 -14.13 -19.33 -1.63
C TYR A 171 -12.80 -19.73 -2.25
N ALA A 172 -11.91 -18.74 -2.39
CA ALA A 172 -10.50 -18.90 -2.71
C ALA A 172 -9.66 -18.57 -1.49
N THR A 173 -8.70 -19.41 -1.15
CA THR A 173 -7.77 -19.21 -0.04
C THR A 173 -6.51 -18.52 -0.54
N LEU A 174 -6.21 -17.35 0.02
CA LEU A 174 -5.08 -16.52 -0.35
C LEU A 174 -4.06 -16.46 0.79
N ARG A 175 -2.78 -16.60 0.45
CA ARG A 175 -1.65 -16.27 1.32
C ARG A 175 -1.26 -14.82 1.08
N LEU A 176 -1.49 -13.96 2.07
CA LEU A 176 -1.18 -12.53 2.00
C LEU A 176 0.31 -12.25 2.27
N PRO A 177 0.85 -11.06 1.90
CA PRO A 177 2.24 -10.67 2.19
C PRO A 177 2.61 -10.72 3.68
N SER A 178 1.63 -10.57 4.57
CA SER A 178 1.82 -10.69 6.02
C SER A 178 2.01 -12.13 6.52
N GLY A 179 1.83 -13.14 5.65
CA GLY A 179 1.77 -14.56 6.01
C GLY A 179 0.39 -15.04 6.46
N GLU A 180 -0.60 -14.14 6.59
CA GLU A 180 -1.98 -14.51 6.91
C GLU A 180 -2.61 -15.28 5.75
N MET A 181 -3.28 -16.40 6.05
CA MET A 181 -4.10 -17.14 5.08
C MET A 181 -5.56 -16.75 5.28
N ARG A 182 -6.17 -16.26 4.20
CA ARG A 182 -7.52 -15.72 4.23
C ARG A 182 -8.36 -16.21 3.06
N MET A 183 -9.62 -16.50 3.35
CA MET A 183 -10.64 -16.79 2.35
C MET A 183 -11.22 -15.51 1.77
N VAL A 184 -11.48 -15.52 0.47
CA VAL A 184 -12.16 -14.46 -0.29
C VAL A 184 -13.16 -15.13 -1.24
N PRO A 185 -14.34 -14.56 -1.49
CA PRO A 185 -15.28 -15.12 -2.46
C PRO A 185 -14.62 -15.34 -3.83
N ILE A 186 -14.86 -16.49 -4.43
CA ILE A 186 -14.19 -16.91 -5.69
C ILE A 186 -14.53 -16.00 -6.89
N ILE A 187 -15.67 -15.31 -6.82
CA ILE A 187 -16.13 -14.33 -7.83
C ILE A 187 -15.32 -13.03 -7.79
N CYS A 188 -14.62 -12.73 -6.66
CA CYS A 188 -13.80 -11.55 -6.53
C CYS A 188 -12.68 -11.55 -7.57
N ARG A 189 -12.34 -10.35 -8.05
CA ARG A 189 -11.30 -10.14 -9.06
C ARG A 189 -9.94 -9.86 -8.44
N ALA A 190 -8.91 -10.23 -9.17
CA ALA A 190 -7.53 -9.90 -8.85
C ALA A 190 -6.73 -9.67 -10.13
N SER A 191 -5.68 -8.87 -10.05
CA SER A 191 -4.72 -8.67 -11.13
C SER A 191 -3.55 -9.63 -11.00
N ILE A 192 -3.10 -10.18 -12.14
CA ILE A 192 -1.99 -11.14 -12.19
C ILE A 192 -0.65 -10.41 -12.04
N GLY A 193 0.26 -11.00 -11.26
CA GLY A 193 1.64 -10.56 -11.09
C GLY A 193 1.93 -9.92 -9.73
N VAL A 194 3.16 -9.48 -9.54
CA VAL A 194 3.66 -8.75 -8.37
C VAL A 194 3.55 -7.25 -8.63
N VAL A 195 3.27 -6.44 -7.63
CA VAL A 195 3.29 -4.97 -7.78
C VAL A 195 4.72 -4.50 -8.03
N GLY A 196 4.93 -3.66 -9.03
CA GLY A 196 6.22 -3.07 -9.36
C GLY A 196 6.81 -2.19 -8.25
N ASN A 197 8.00 -1.60 -8.50
CA ASN A 197 8.74 -0.77 -7.55
C ASN A 197 9.16 -1.51 -6.26
N GLY A 198 9.59 -2.77 -6.36
CA GLY A 198 9.93 -3.64 -5.22
C GLY A 198 10.98 -3.04 -4.27
N ASP A 199 11.97 -2.32 -4.80
CA ASP A 199 13.06 -1.70 -4.04
C ASP A 199 12.63 -0.46 -3.22
N HIS A 200 11.37 -0.03 -3.31
CA HIS A 200 10.87 1.14 -2.58
C HIS A 200 11.13 1.07 -1.07
N SER A 201 11.05 -0.13 -0.47
CA SER A 201 11.30 -0.35 0.96
C SER A 201 12.77 -0.18 1.36
N LEU A 202 13.69 -0.29 0.42
CA LEU A 202 15.14 -0.18 0.64
C LEU A 202 15.63 1.27 0.60
N ILE A 203 14.77 2.22 0.21
CA ILE A 203 15.12 3.64 0.11
C ILE A 203 15.32 4.24 1.50
N ASN A 204 16.52 4.77 1.75
CA ASN A 204 16.83 5.52 2.96
C ASN A 204 16.62 7.03 2.73
N VAL A 205 15.70 7.60 3.49
CA VAL A 205 15.31 9.03 3.38
C VAL A 205 16.46 9.95 3.75
N GLY A 206 17.34 9.56 4.69
CA GLY A 206 18.59 10.21 5.06
C GLY A 206 18.49 11.48 5.91
N LYS A 207 17.43 12.31 5.78
CA LYS A 207 17.27 13.56 6.55
C LYS A 207 15.83 13.86 6.96
N ALA A 208 15.68 14.57 8.08
CA ALA A 208 14.38 14.99 8.63
C ALA A 208 13.59 15.89 7.67
N GLY A 209 14.24 16.80 6.95
CA GLY A 209 13.58 17.68 5.97
C GLY A 209 12.87 16.91 4.86
N ARG A 210 13.46 15.79 4.40
CA ARG A 210 12.81 14.94 3.38
C ARG A 210 11.55 14.26 3.93
N LYS A 211 11.55 13.82 5.20
CA LYS A 211 10.34 13.34 5.89
C LYS A 211 9.30 14.44 6.05
N ARG A 212 9.73 15.68 6.33
CA ARG A 212 8.82 16.84 6.39
C ARG A 212 8.11 17.08 5.06
N HIS A 213 8.83 17.00 3.93
CA HIS A 213 8.24 17.11 2.59
C HIS A 213 7.22 15.99 2.29
N MET A 214 7.39 14.80 2.87
CA MET A 214 6.42 13.70 2.80
C MET A 214 5.17 13.91 3.66
N GLY A 215 5.09 15.01 4.43
CA GLY A 215 3.97 15.31 5.32
C GLY A 215 4.05 14.65 6.70
N ILE A 216 5.22 14.17 7.09
CA ILE A 216 5.46 13.59 8.42
C ILE A 216 6.03 14.68 9.32
N ARG A 217 5.33 14.99 10.41
CA ARG A 217 5.78 15.96 11.42
C ARG A 217 6.70 15.26 12.44
N PRO A 218 7.59 16.02 13.12
CA PRO A 218 8.43 15.48 14.19
C PRO A 218 7.58 14.86 15.30
N THR A 219 8.12 13.82 15.93
CA THR A 219 7.52 13.13 17.06
C THR A 219 8.39 13.35 18.28
N VAL A 220 7.78 13.78 19.38
CA VAL A 220 8.41 13.91 20.69
C VAL A 220 8.11 12.63 21.48
N ARG A 221 9.13 12.03 22.10
CA ARG A 221 8.98 10.86 22.95
C ARG A 221 8.37 11.25 24.32
N GLY A 222 7.58 10.38 24.92
CA GLY A 222 6.88 10.68 26.18
C GLY A 222 7.80 10.99 27.36
N SER A 223 9.01 10.41 27.40
CA SER A 223 9.98 10.63 28.49
C SER A 223 10.58 12.05 28.56
N VAL A 224 10.36 12.91 27.56
CA VAL A 224 10.80 14.31 27.55
C VAL A 224 9.63 15.29 27.68
N MET A 225 8.46 14.78 28.03
CA MET A 225 7.25 15.56 28.30
C MET A 225 7.10 15.75 29.81
N ASN A 226 6.17 16.63 30.20
CA ASN A 226 5.80 16.81 31.59
C ASN A 226 4.94 15.63 32.09
N PRO A 227 4.86 15.39 33.42
CA PRO A 227 4.07 14.31 33.98
C PRO A 227 2.58 14.35 33.65
N ASN A 228 2.00 15.54 33.45
CA ASN A 228 0.63 15.73 33.02
C ASN A 228 0.37 15.40 31.56
N ASP A 229 1.40 15.44 30.69
CA ASP A 229 1.27 15.22 29.25
C ASP A 229 1.44 13.76 28.83
N HIS A 230 2.25 13.03 29.61
CA HIS A 230 2.53 11.62 29.30
C HIS A 230 2.85 10.80 30.57
N PRO A 231 2.41 9.53 30.68
CA PRO A 231 2.74 8.64 31.79
C PRO A 231 4.23 8.40 32.03
N HIS A 232 5.09 8.68 31.03
CA HIS A 232 6.54 8.60 31.15
C HIS A 232 7.22 9.94 31.38
N GLY A 233 6.43 11.00 31.56
CA GLY A 233 6.93 12.37 31.75
C GLY A 233 7.47 12.59 33.15
N GLY A 234 8.33 13.62 33.28
CA GLY A 234 8.94 14.02 34.55
C GLY A 234 10.29 13.36 34.81
N GLY A 235 10.87 13.68 35.96
CA GLY A 235 12.18 13.23 36.38
C GLY A 235 13.32 14.12 35.91
N GLU A 236 14.53 13.85 36.37
CA GLU A 236 15.74 14.58 36.05
C GLU A 236 16.56 13.90 34.94
N GLY A 237 17.12 14.70 34.03
CA GLY A 237 18.06 14.23 33.00
C GLY A 237 17.46 13.17 32.06
N LYS A 238 18.14 12.04 31.94
CA LYS A 238 17.68 10.87 31.14
C LYS A 238 16.91 9.87 31.99
N THR A 239 15.76 10.27 32.48
CA THR A 239 14.90 9.41 33.30
C THR A 239 14.39 8.21 32.51
N GLY A 240 14.37 7.03 33.14
CA GLY A 240 13.76 5.83 32.60
C GLY A 240 12.24 5.90 32.57
N ILE A 241 11.60 4.83 32.07
CA ILE A 241 10.13 4.78 31.95
C ILE A 241 9.42 4.75 33.31
N GLY A 242 10.08 4.22 34.36
CA GLY A 242 9.54 4.14 35.73
C GLY A 242 8.27 3.28 35.86
N ARG A 243 8.01 2.38 34.90
CA ARG A 243 6.84 1.50 34.87
C ARG A 243 7.26 0.12 34.37
N PRO A 244 6.48 -0.96 34.65
CA PRO A 244 6.78 -2.31 34.19
C PRO A 244 6.92 -2.44 32.67
N GLY A 245 6.35 -1.51 31.89
CA GLY A 245 6.45 -1.48 30.44
C GLY A 245 6.06 -0.13 29.84
N PRO A 246 6.36 0.09 28.55
CA PRO A 246 6.03 1.34 27.89
C PRO A 246 4.52 1.54 27.74
N CYS A 247 4.05 2.75 28.01
CA CYS A 247 2.66 3.15 27.91
C CYS A 247 2.42 4.13 26.78
N THR A 248 1.18 4.13 26.27
CA THR A 248 0.66 5.19 25.40
C THR A 248 0.38 6.45 26.23
N PRO A 249 0.15 7.64 25.60
CA PRO A 249 -0.25 8.85 26.33
C PRO A 249 -1.51 8.66 27.20
N TRP A 250 -2.34 7.70 26.92
CA TRP A 250 -3.56 7.36 27.66
C TRP A 250 -3.36 6.24 28.69
N GLY A 251 -2.12 5.89 29.02
CA GLY A 251 -1.80 4.90 30.06
C GLY A 251 -1.94 3.43 29.65
N LYS A 252 -2.36 3.12 28.43
CA LYS A 252 -2.45 1.74 27.95
C LYS A 252 -1.06 1.20 27.58
N PRO A 253 -0.79 -0.12 27.74
CA PRO A 253 0.46 -0.71 27.27
C PRO A 253 0.69 -0.40 25.78
N ALA A 254 1.88 0.11 25.42
CA ALA A 254 2.24 0.48 24.06
C ALA A 254 2.67 -0.72 23.21
N LEU A 255 3.24 -1.76 23.84
CA LEU A 255 3.74 -2.97 23.18
C LEU A 255 3.01 -4.19 23.74
N GLY A 256 2.78 -5.17 22.85
CA GLY A 256 2.22 -6.49 23.22
C GLY A 256 0.70 -6.53 23.46
N LEU A 257 0.02 -5.40 23.59
CA LEU A 257 -1.42 -5.38 23.80
C LEU A 257 -2.17 -5.82 22.51
N LYS A 258 -2.97 -6.88 22.63
CA LYS A 258 -3.84 -7.37 21.55
C LYS A 258 -5.07 -6.46 21.44
N THR A 259 -5.08 -5.58 20.44
CA THR A 259 -6.18 -4.60 20.22
C THR A 259 -7.28 -5.10 19.32
N ARG A 260 -7.09 -6.22 18.59
CA ARG A 260 -8.14 -6.80 17.74
C ARG A 260 -9.29 -7.31 18.59
N LYS A 261 -10.52 -6.87 18.28
CA LYS A 261 -11.75 -7.37 18.93
C LYS A 261 -11.89 -8.88 18.70
N LYS A 262 -12.21 -9.66 19.76
CA LYS A 262 -12.39 -11.12 19.69
C LYS A 262 -13.48 -11.50 18.68
N ASN A 263 -14.63 -10.84 18.73
CA ASN A 263 -15.81 -11.14 17.90
C ASN A 263 -15.88 -10.28 16.63
N LYS A 264 -14.76 -10.17 15.87
CA LYS A 264 -14.74 -9.44 14.62
C LYS A 264 -15.28 -10.34 13.50
N ALA A 265 -16.27 -9.87 12.73
CA ALA A 265 -16.90 -10.64 11.63
C ALA A 265 -15.89 -11.24 10.64
N SER A 266 -14.79 -10.50 10.36
CA SER A 266 -13.71 -10.97 9.48
C SER A 266 -12.92 -12.17 10.02
N ASN A 267 -13.13 -12.61 11.29
CA ASN A 267 -12.46 -13.81 11.80
C ASN A 267 -12.90 -15.07 11.05
N LYS A 268 -14.17 -15.15 10.64
CA LYS A 268 -14.71 -16.29 9.85
C LYS A 268 -13.96 -16.51 8.53
N MET A 269 -13.33 -15.46 7.98
CA MET A 269 -12.61 -15.52 6.71
C MET A 269 -11.10 -15.73 6.87
N ILE A 270 -10.57 -15.82 8.08
CA ILE A 270 -9.14 -16.03 8.32
C ILE A 270 -8.92 -17.48 8.74
N VAL A 271 -8.22 -18.23 7.89
CA VAL A 271 -7.87 -19.64 8.15
C VAL A 271 -6.68 -19.70 9.11
N ARG A 272 -5.65 -18.90 8.86
CA ARG A 272 -4.41 -18.89 9.64
C ARG A 272 -3.87 -17.47 9.78
N ARG A 273 -3.51 -17.09 10.99
CA ARG A 273 -2.90 -15.77 11.25
C ARG A 273 -1.43 -15.74 10.82
N ARG A 274 -0.85 -14.53 10.77
CA ARG A 274 0.56 -14.31 10.44
C ARG A 274 1.54 -15.04 11.37
N ASP A 275 1.16 -15.31 12.61
CA ASP A 275 1.95 -16.04 13.61
C ASP A 275 1.79 -17.58 13.51
N GLY A 276 1.12 -18.03 12.46
CA GLY A 276 0.92 -19.45 12.19
C GLY A 276 -0.22 -20.11 12.99
N LYS A 277 -0.90 -19.38 13.86
CA LYS A 277 -1.98 -19.92 14.70
C LYS A 277 -3.33 -19.83 13.97
N ALA A 278 -4.12 -20.90 14.05
CA ALA A 278 -5.51 -20.87 13.66
C ALA A 278 -6.31 -19.88 14.54
N ILE A 279 -7.39 -19.33 14.02
CA ILE A 279 -8.33 -18.56 14.84
C ILE A 279 -9.24 -19.56 15.52
N LYS A 280 -9.14 -19.63 16.84
CA LYS A 280 -10.13 -20.35 17.68
C LYS A 280 -11.39 -19.51 17.81
#